data_ed7978dbadbf6671233b0450da1f0a00
#
_entry.id   ed7978dbadbf6671233b0450da1f0a00
#
_cell.length_a   1.000
_cell.length_b   1.000
_cell.length_c   1.000
_cell.angle_alpha   90.00
_cell.angle_beta   90.00
_cell.angle_gamma   90.00
#
_symmetry.space_group_name_H-M   'P 1'
#
loop_
_entity.id
_entity.type
_entity.pdbx_description
1 polymer ?
#
loop_
_entity_poly.entity_id
_entity_poly.type
_entity_poly.pdbx_seq_one_letter_code
_entity_poly.pdbx_strand_id
1 'polypeptide(L)'
;MISQVNNMNEILEQALLYDFYGELLTEHQKEIYEQFVLEDLSLGEIAVEAGISRQGVHDLVKRCGRTLKGYEDKLHLVEKFVSIKEKVKQIDELLDGYKEREPQELVADIRKISDEIIEEL
;
A
#
# COMPACT_ATOMS: atom_id res chain seq x y z
N MET A 1 -3.83 20.13 -8.76
CA MET A 1 -4.02 18.96 -9.62
C MET A 1 -3.09 17.81 -9.22
N ILE A 2 -1.84 17.91 -9.59
CA ILE A 2 -0.87 16.85 -9.28
C ILE A 2 -0.76 16.64 -7.78
N SER A 3 -0.84 17.71 -6.98
CA SER A 3 -0.74 17.61 -5.53
C SER A 3 -1.87 16.82 -4.90
N GLN A 4 -3.10 16.92 -5.42
CA GLN A 4 -4.23 16.13 -4.90
C GLN A 4 -4.05 14.65 -5.23
N VAL A 5 -3.63 14.34 -6.44
CA VAL A 5 -3.36 12.96 -6.86
C VAL A 5 -2.22 12.40 -6.02
N ASN A 6 -1.16 13.18 -5.81
CA ASN A 6 -0.02 12.76 -5.00
C ASN A 6 -0.43 12.54 -3.54
N ASN A 7 -1.32 13.40 -2.99
CA ASN A 7 -1.79 13.22 -1.62
C ASN A 7 -2.59 11.93 -1.45
N MET A 8 -3.48 11.63 -2.40
CA MET A 8 -4.22 10.37 -2.38
C MET A 8 -3.29 9.18 -2.49
N ASN A 9 -2.29 9.27 -3.38
CA ASN A 9 -1.30 8.21 -3.54
C ASN A 9 -0.46 8.05 -2.27
N GLU A 10 -0.13 9.15 -1.60
CA GLU A 10 0.62 9.11 -0.34
C GLU A 10 -0.17 8.41 0.76
N ILE A 11 -1.47 8.72 0.89
CA ILE A 11 -2.33 8.08 1.90
C ILE A 11 -2.44 6.59 1.64
N LEU A 12 -2.67 6.20 0.38
CA LEU A 12 -2.75 4.79 0.01
C LEU A 12 -1.42 4.08 0.23
N GLU A 13 -0.32 4.74 -0.13
CA GLU A 13 1.01 4.20 0.09
C GLU A 13 1.28 3.99 1.57
N GLN A 14 0.95 4.97 2.41
CA GLN A 14 1.12 4.86 3.86
C GLN A 14 0.31 3.70 4.44
N ALA A 15 -0.93 3.52 3.99
CA ALA A 15 -1.77 2.42 4.44
C ALA A 15 -1.18 1.06 4.03
N LEU A 16 -0.70 0.94 2.79
CA LEU A 16 -0.07 -0.29 2.31
C LEU A 16 1.23 -0.59 3.06
N LEU A 17 2.05 0.43 3.28
CA LEU A 17 3.28 0.25 4.05
C LEU A 17 2.98 -0.25 5.45
N TYR A 18 1.94 0.30 6.07
CA TYR A 18 1.53 -0.15 7.39
C TYR A 18 1.01 -1.59 7.36
N ASP A 19 0.21 -1.93 6.36
CA ASP A 19 -0.31 -3.30 6.22
C ASP A 19 0.81 -4.33 6.11
N PHE A 20 1.86 -4.01 5.34
CA PHE A 20 2.95 -4.95 5.10
C PHE A 20 4.00 -4.97 6.21
N TYR A 21 4.31 -3.81 6.77
CA TYR A 21 5.46 -3.67 7.67
C TYR A 21 5.11 -3.18 9.07
N GLY A 22 3.83 -2.90 9.34
CA GLY A 22 3.42 -2.32 10.62
C GLY A 22 3.77 -3.18 11.83
N GLU A 23 3.78 -4.49 11.66
CA GLU A 23 4.14 -5.42 12.73
C GLU A 23 5.59 -5.25 13.22
N LEU A 24 6.42 -4.58 12.42
CA LEU A 24 7.81 -4.33 12.78
C LEU A 24 8.00 -3.07 13.64
N LEU A 25 6.93 -2.29 13.81
CA LEU A 25 6.93 -1.14 14.72
C LEU A 25 6.73 -1.61 16.16
N THR A 26 7.16 -0.77 17.12
CA THR A 26 6.86 -1.04 18.53
C THR A 26 5.35 -0.90 18.77
N GLU A 27 4.84 -1.46 19.86
CA GLU A 27 3.41 -1.37 20.18
C GLU A 27 2.96 0.09 20.29
N HIS A 28 3.74 0.94 20.91
CA HIS A 28 3.42 2.35 21.05
C HIS A 28 3.38 3.06 19.68
N GLN A 29 4.35 2.77 18.82
CA GLN A 29 4.39 3.32 17.47
C GLN A 29 3.20 2.84 16.63
N LYS A 30 2.88 1.56 16.72
CA LYS A 30 1.74 0.98 16.00
C LYS A 30 0.45 1.69 16.39
N GLU A 31 0.22 1.84 17.68
CA GLU A 31 -1.00 2.45 18.18
C GLU A 31 -1.19 3.87 17.63
N ILE A 32 -0.16 4.69 17.71
CA ILE A 32 -0.24 6.08 17.25
C ILE A 32 -0.31 6.16 15.73
N TYR A 33 0.51 5.39 15.04
CA TYR A 33 0.54 5.43 13.57
C TYR A 33 -0.78 4.91 12.99
N GLU A 34 -1.37 3.89 13.60
CA GLU A 34 -2.65 3.34 13.20
C GLU A 34 -3.78 4.36 13.34
N GLN A 35 -3.81 5.11 14.45
CA GLN A 35 -4.77 6.18 14.65
C GLN A 35 -4.66 7.24 13.57
N PHE A 36 -3.45 7.56 13.16
CA PHE A 36 -3.21 8.58 12.15
C PHE A 36 -3.57 8.10 10.74
N VAL A 37 -3.15 6.90 10.37
CA VAL A 37 -3.28 6.40 8.99
C VAL A 37 -4.62 5.72 8.74
N LEU A 38 -5.10 4.90 9.67
CA LEU A 38 -6.30 4.09 9.49
C LEU A 38 -7.56 4.73 10.07
N GLU A 39 -7.44 5.41 11.21
CA GLU A 39 -8.58 5.99 11.87
C GLU A 39 -8.79 7.46 11.54
N ASP A 40 -7.88 8.04 10.77
CA ASP A 40 -7.97 9.42 10.28
C ASP A 40 -8.12 10.46 11.39
N LEU A 41 -7.50 10.22 12.54
CA LEU A 41 -7.50 11.17 13.63
C LEU A 41 -6.49 12.28 13.36
N SER A 42 -6.81 13.49 13.83
CA SER A 42 -5.88 14.61 13.72
C SER A 42 -4.74 14.46 14.73
N LEU A 43 -3.63 15.16 14.45
CA LEU A 43 -2.49 15.15 15.36
C LEU A 43 -2.89 15.62 16.77
N GLY A 44 -3.77 16.62 16.85
CA GLY A 44 -4.25 17.13 18.12
C GLY A 44 -5.09 16.11 18.90
N GLU A 45 -5.97 15.40 18.20
CA GLU A 45 -6.78 14.35 18.81
C GLU A 45 -5.93 13.22 19.36
N ILE A 46 -4.95 12.79 18.58
CA ILE A 46 -4.02 11.75 19.02
C ILE A 46 -3.22 12.21 20.23
N ALA A 47 -2.73 13.45 20.18
CA ALA A 47 -1.93 14.03 21.28
C ALA A 47 -2.68 14.03 22.59
N VAL A 48 -3.96 14.41 22.58
CA VAL A 48 -4.79 14.42 23.78
C VAL A 48 -4.92 13.01 24.36
N GLU A 49 -5.24 12.05 23.53
CA GLU A 49 -5.45 10.68 23.98
C GLU A 49 -4.16 10.02 24.45
N ALA A 50 -3.06 10.27 23.75
CA ALA A 50 -1.76 9.66 24.07
C ALA A 50 -1.04 10.37 25.23
N GLY A 51 -1.48 11.57 25.59
CA GLY A 51 -0.85 12.33 26.67
C GLY A 51 0.50 12.91 26.31
N ILE A 52 0.72 13.19 25.02
CA ILE A 52 1.96 13.82 24.54
C ILE A 52 1.60 15.07 23.76
N SER A 53 2.62 15.86 23.36
CA SER A 53 2.38 17.07 22.60
C SER A 53 2.00 16.76 21.16
N ARG A 54 1.33 17.73 20.51
CA ARG A 54 0.98 17.63 19.10
C ARG A 54 2.25 17.48 18.27
N GLN A 55 3.30 18.21 18.59
CA GLN A 55 4.59 18.11 17.92
C GLN A 55 5.21 16.73 18.11
N GLY A 56 5.07 16.15 19.30
CA GLY A 56 5.53 14.80 19.58
C GLY A 56 4.85 13.76 18.71
N VAL A 57 3.55 13.90 18.51
CA VAL A 57 2.80 13.01 17.60
C VAL A 57 3.31 13.16 16.16
N HIS A 58 3.46 14.40 15.70
CA HIS A 58 3.96 14.70 14.37
C HIS A 58 5.33 14.06 14.12
N ASP A 59 6.25 14.22 15.07
CA ASP A 59 7.59 13.66 14.96
C ASP A 59 7.57 12.12 14.94
N LEU A 60 6.71 11.52 15.78
CA LEU A 60 6.58 10.08 15.86
C LEU A 60 6.02 9.51 14.55
N VAL A 61 4.96 10.12 14.03
CA VAL A 61 4.34 9.70 12.75
C VAL A 61 5.34 9.80 11.61
N LYS A 62 6.10 10.89 11.56
CA LYS A 62 7.13 11.08 10.54
C LYS A 62 8.21 10.01 10.61
N ARG A 63 8.65 9.70 11.82
CA ARG A 63 9.70 8.69 12.04
C ARG A 63 9.20 7.30 11.66
N CYS A 64 7.96 6.96 12.03
CA CYS A 64 7.37 5.68 11.63
C CYS A 64 7.27 5.56 10.12
N GLY A 65 6.82 6.62 9.46
CA GLY A 65 6.73 6.62 8.00
C GLY A 65 8.07 6.35 7.33
N ARG A 66 9.13 6.98 7.83
CA ARG A 66 10.49 6.75 7.30
C ARG A 66 10.97 5.34 7.56
N THR A 67 10.65 4.80 8.73
CA THR A 67 11.02 3.41 9.06
C THR A 67 10.36 2.42 8.12
N LEU A 68 9.04 2.58 7.89
CA LEU A 68 8.30 1.69 7.00
C LEU A 68 8.79 1.82 5.56
N LYS A 69 9.05 3.03 5.11
CA LYS A 69 9.59 3.26 3.78
C LYS A 69 10.97 2.65 3.61
N GLY A 70 11.77 2.68 4.66
CA GLY A 70 13.09 2.05 4.67
C GLY A 70 13.01 0.55 4.44
N TYR A 71 12.02 -0.12 5.04
CA TYR A 71 11.80 -1.53 4.79
C TYR A 71 11.39 -1.77 3.33
N GLU A 72 10.50 -0.94 2.82
CA GLU A 72 10.05 -1.08 1.43
C GLU A 72 11.20 -0.86 0.44
N ASP A 73 12.07 0.11 0.71
CA ASP A 73 13.22 0.38 -0.16
C ASP A 73 14.14 -0.84 -0.28
N LYS A 74 14.14 -1.69 0.74
CA LYS A 74 14.97 -2.90 0.73
C LYS A 74 14.22 -4.13 0.25
N LEU A 75 12.96 -4.27 0.62
CA LEU A 75 12.22 -5.51 0.41
C LEU A 75 11.30 -5.49 -0.80
N HIS A 76 10.80 -4.31 -1.19
CA HIS A 76 9.93 -4.13 -2.36
C HIS A 76 8.65 -4.97 -2.35
N LEU A 77 8.13 -5.32 -1.16
CA LEU A 77 6.92 -6.14 -1.07
C LEU A 77 5.67 -5.41 -1.52
N VAL A 78 5.56 -4.12 -1.19
CA VAL A 78 4.42 -3.31 -1.65
C VAL A 78 4.46 -3.14 -3.15
N GLU A 79 5.62 -2.84 -3.71
CA GLU A 79 5.80 -2.69 -5.15
C GLU A 79 5.39 -3.96 -5.89
N LYS A 80 5.84 -5.11 -5.42
CA LYS A 80 5.46 -6.41 -6.01
C LYS A 80 3.98 -6.69 -5.88
N PHE A 81 3.40 -6.38 -4.72
CA PHE A 81 1.98 -6.57 -4.48
C PHE A 81 1.15 -5.75 -5.46
N VAL A 82 1.47 -4.47 -5.61
CA VAL A 82 0.73 -3.57 -6.51
C VAL A 82 0.84 -4.05 -7.95
N SER A 83 2.04 -4.45 -8.38
CA SER A 83 2.27 -4.96 -9.72
C SER A 83 1.48 -6.23 -10.00
N ILE A 84 1.51 -7.19 -9.08
CA ILE A 84 0.78 -8.45 -9.22
C ILE A 84 -0.73 -8.21 -9.22
N LYS A 85 -1.21 -7.33 -8.36
CA LYS A 85 -2.63 -6.98 -8.30
C LYS A 85 -3.11 -6.41 -9.64
N GLU A 86 -2.31 -5.55 -10.26
CA GLU A 86 -2.62 -5.00 -11.57
C GLU A 86 -2.69 -6.09 -12.63
N LYS A 87 -1.77 -7.04 -12.59
CA LYS A 87 -1.76 -8.17 -13.54
C LYS A 87 -2.96 -9.08 -13.37
N VAL A 88 -3.35 -9.34 -12.13
CA VAL A 88 -4.56 -10.12 -11.85
C VAL A 88 -5.80 -9.40 -12.40
N LYS A 89 -5.84 -8.08 -12.25
CA LYS A 89 -6.92 -7.27 -12.80
C LYS A 89 -6.98 -7.37 -14.32
N GLN A 90 -5.83 -7.37 -15.00
CA GLN A 90 -5.77 -7.56 -16.45
C GLN A 90 -6.35 -8.92 -16.85
N ILE A 91 -6.07 -9.97 -16.08
CA ILE A 91 -6.65 -11.29 -16.33
C ILE A 91 -8.18 -11.22 -16.21
N ASP A 92 -8.70 -10.58 -15.16
CA ASP A 92 -10.15 -10.44 -14.99
C ASP A 92 -10.79 -9.69 -16.14
N GLU A 93 -10.15 -8.63 -16.63
CA GLU A 93 -10.64 -7.86 -17.77
C GLU A 93 -10.70 -8.72 -19.04
N LEU A 94 -9.69 -9.56 -19.27
CA LEU A 94 -9.70 -10.49 -20.39
C LEU A 94 -10.82 -11.50 -20.28
N LEU A 95 -11.06 -12.02 -19.08
CA LEU A 95 -12.14 -12.99 -18.85
C LEU A 95 -13.52 -12.36 -19.02
N ASP A 96 -13.68 -11.09 -18.65
CA ASP A 96 -14.94 -10.38 -18.84
C ASP A 96 -15.31 -10.25 -20.32
N GLY A 97 -14.33 -10.14 -21.19
CA GLY A 97 -14.54 -10.02 -22.64
C GLY A 97 -14.37 -11.31 -23.42
N TYR A 98 -14.43 -12.47 -22.76
CA TYR A 98 -14.06 -13.73 -23.39
C TYR A 98 -14.96 -14.12 -24.60
N LYS A 99 -16.21 -13.71 -24.60
CA LYS A 99 -17.14 -14.07 -25.67
C LYS A 99 -16.80 -13.43 -27.02
N GLU A 100 -16.06 -12.32 -26.97
CA GLU A 100 -15.69 -11.56 -28.18
C GLU A 100 -14.28 -11.89 -28.66
N ARG A 101 -13.65 -12.90 -28.04
CA ARG A 101 -12.26 -13.26 -28.37
C ARG A 101 -12.14 -14.71 -28.79
N GLU A 102 -11.16 -14.95 -29.65
CA GLU A 102 -10.81 -16.32 -30.01
C GLU A 102 -10.22 -17.02 -28.79
N PRO A 103 -10.68 -18.26 -28.47
CA PRO A 103 -10.18 -18.96 -27.29
C PRO A 103 -8.66 -19.09 -27.23
N GLN A 104 -8.02 -19.30 -28.37
CA GLN A 104 -6.57 -19.46 -28.42
C GLN A 104 -5.83 -18.18 -28.07
N GLU A 105 -6.34 -17.03 -28.51
CA GLU A 105 -5.78 -15.74 -28.15
C GLU A 105 -5.94 -15.45 -26.68
N LEU A 106 -7.13 -15.75 -26.13
CA LEU A 106 -7.41 -15.54 -24.71
C LEU A 106 -6.47 -16.37 -23.85
N VAL A 107 -6.28 -17.63 -24.18
CA VAL A 107 -5.39 -18.52 -23.44
C VAL A 107 -3.96 -18.01 -23.51
N ALA A 108 -3.50 -17.57 -24.69
CA ALA A 108 -2.14 -17.06 -24.86
C ALA A 108 -1.91 -15.79 -24.03
N ASP A 109 -2.87 -14.87 -24.02
CA ASP A 109 -2.74 -13.62 -23.28
C ASP A 109 -2.73 -13.86 -21.76
N ILE A 110 -3.61 -14.75 -21.28
CA ILE A 110 -3.63 -15.09 -19.86
C ILE A 110 -2.34 -15.79 -19.44
N ARG A 111 -1.83 -16.68 -20.27
CA ARG A 111 -0.57 -17.38 -19.98
C ARG A 111 0.60 -16.40 -19.88
N LYS A 112 0.64 -15.43 -20.78
CA LYS A 112 1.68 -14.40 -20.74
C LYS A 112 1.66 -13.64 -19.42
N ILE A 113 0.47 -13.22 -18.97
CA ILE A 113 0.34 -12.49 -17.71
C ILE A 113 0.71 -13.39 -16.53
N SER A 114 0.28 -14.64 -16.56
CA SER A 114 0.63 -15.63 -15.53
C SER A 114 2.13 -15.80 -15.41
N ASP A 115 2.83 -15.91 -16.54
CA ASP A 115 4.29 -16.05 -16.56
C ASP A 115 4.97 -14.80 -15.99
N GLU A 116 4.45 -13.61 -16.31
CA GLU A 116 4.98 -12.36 -15.76
C GLU A 116 4.82 -12.31 -14.23
N ILE A 117 3.70 -12.80 -13.71
CA ILE A 117 3.48 -12.88 -12.25
C ILE A 117 4.51 -13.80 -11.61
N ILE A 118 4.72 -14.97 -12.20
CA ILE A 118 5.68 -15.95 -11.67
C ILE A 118 7.10 -15.36 -11.66
N GLU A 119 7.47 -14.64 -12.69
CA GLU A 119 8.80 -14.01 -12.75
C GLU A 119 8.99 -12.94 -11.66
N GLU A 120 7.93 -12.24 -11.26
CA GLU A 120 8.02 -11.24 -10.20
C GLU A 120 8.13 -11.84 -8.80
N LEU A 121 7.61 -13.03 -8.63
CA LEU A 121 7.68 -13.71 -7.35
C LEU A 121 9.06 -14.31 -7.12
#